data_e0ca39066362126dda4af0b0ef22346e
#
_entry.id   e0ca39066362126dda4af0b0ef22346e
#
_cell.length_a   1.000
_cell.length_b   1.000
_cell.length_c   1.000
_cell.angle_alpha   90.00
_cell.angle_beta   90.00
_cell.angle_gamma   90.00
#
_symmetry.space_group_name_H-M   'P 1'
#
loop_
_entity.id
_entity.type
_entity.pdbx_description
1 polymer ?
#
loop_
_entity_poly.entity_id
_entity_poly.type
_entity_poly.pdbx_seq_one_letter_code
_entity_poly.pdbx_strand_id
1 'polypeptide(L)' 'MELTSKQRSHLRGMASTINPIFQIGKASLTPEIISAVDDAIEKRELIKISVLKNCADDPRELGEIIAERTHAQVVAV' A
#
# COMPACT_ATOMS: atom_id res chain seq x y z
N MET A 1 -11.39 -6.90 9.20
CA MET A 1 -12.26 -5.75 9.48
C MET A 1 -12.25 -4.78 8.31
N GLU A 2 -13.41 -4.41 7.84
CA GLU A 2 -13.52 -3.50 6.72
C GLU A 2 -13.62 -2.05 7.19
N LEU A 3 -13.05 -1.15 6.39
CA LEU A 3 -13.13 0.27 6.66
C LEU A 3 -14.50 0.80 6.20
N THR A 4 -15.12 1.65 7.02
CA THR A 4 -16.30 2.39 6.58
C THR A 4 -15.91 3.45 5.57
N SER A 5 -16.87 3.96 4.79
CA SER A 5 -16.62 5.05 3.82
C SER A 5 -16.04 6.28 4.51
N LYS A 6 -16.52 6.59 5.71
CA LYS A 6 -16.04 7.74 6.48
C LYS A 6 -14.59 7.54 6.94
N GLN A 7 -14.26 6.34 7.44
CA GLN A 7 -12.90 6.02 7.85
C GLN A 7 -11.94 6.04 6.67
N ARG A 8 -12.36 5.49 5.54
CA ARG A 8 -11.55 5.47 4.32
C ARG A 8 -11.28 6.89 3.82
N SER A 9 -12.28 7.75 3.84
CA SER A 9 -12.13 9.14 3.43
C SER A 9 -11.13 9.88 4.32
N HIS A 10 -11.21 9.66 5.64
CA HIS A 10 -10.28 10.26 6.59
C HIS A 10 -8.83 9.81 6.33
N LEU A 11 -8.63 8.52 6.13
CA LEU A 11 -7.29 7.97 5.87
C LEU A 11 -6.75 8.43 4.52
N ARG A 12 -7.61 8.60 3.51
CA ARG A 12 -7.21 9.14 2.22
C ARG A 12 -6.70 10.57 2.36
N GLY A 13 -7.36 11.38 3.18
CA GLY A 13 -6.92 12.75 3.46
C GLY A 13 -5.55 12.76 4.14
N MET A 14 -5.32 11.87 5.10
CA MET A 14 -4.02 11.74 5.74
C MET A 14 -2.94 11.29 4.74
N ALA A 15 -3.27 10.37 3.86
CA ALA A 15 -2.32 9.84 2.87
C ALA A 15 -1.83 10.91 1.91
N SER A 16 -2.63 11.93 1.63
CA SER A 16 -2.24 12.99 0.71
C SER A 16 -1.07 13.84 1.23
N THR A 17 -0.80 13.78 2.53
CA THR A 17 0.26 14.56 3.18
C THR A 17 1.52 13.76 3.46
N ILE A 18 1.52 12.45 3.22
CA ILE A 18 2.69 11.62 3.48
C ILE A 18 3.39 11.25 2.17
N ASN A 19 4.70 11.02 2.27
CA ASN A 19 5.49 10.60 1.13
C ASN A 19 5.47 9.08 0.99
N PRO A 20 5.55 8.55 -0.25
CA PRO A 20 5.69 7.11 -0.45
C PRO A 20 6.99 6.62 0.20
N ILE A 21 6.91 5.52 0.94
CA ILE A 21 8.10 4.94 1.58
C ILE A 21 8.65 3.76 0.78
N PHE A 22 7.88 3.24 -0.18
CA PHE A 22 8.32 2.19 -1.08
C PHE A 22 7.95 2.53 -2.51
N GLN A 23 8.74 2.02 -3.46
CA GLN A 23 8.47 2.15 -4.89
C GLN A 23 8.47 0.76 -5.50
N ILE A 24 7.47 0.47 -6.32
CA ILE A 24 7.37 -0.78 -7.05
C ILE A 24 7.61 -0.48 -8.53
N GLY A 25 8.67 -1.06 -9.07
CA GLY A 25 9.07 -0.83 -10.44
C GLY A 25 9.04 -2.10 -11.28
N LYS A 26 10.03 -2.23 -12.17
CA LYS A 26 10.11 -3.31 -13.15
C LYS A 26 10.06 -4.71 -12.54
N ALA A 27 10.64 -4.90 -11.37
CA ALA A 27 10.64 -6.19 -10.69
C ALA A 27 9.29 -6.56 -10.08
N SER A 28 8.36 -5.60 -10.00
CA SER A 28 7.05 -5.78 -9.37
C SER A 28 7.19 -6.22 -7.90
N LEU A 29 6.28 -7.06 -7.39
CA LEU A 29 6.33 -7.52 -6.00
C LEU A 29 7.40 -8.59 -5.83
N THR A 30 8.17 -8.46 -4.74
CA THR A 30 9.14 -9.46 -4.33
C THR A 30 8.87 -9.83 -2.88
N PRO A 31 9.33 -11.00 -2.41
CA PRO A 31 9.19 -11.35 -1.00
C PRO A 31 9.80 -10.32 -0.05
N GLU A 32 10.90 -9.69 -0.47
CA GLU A 32 11.57 -8.65 0.30
C GLU A 32 10.70 -7.42 0.48
N ILE A 33 10.02 -7.00 -0.59
CA ILE A 33 9.10 -5.86 -0.54
C ILE A 33 7.91 -6.17 0.37
N ILE A 34 7.33 -7.35 0.26
CA ILE A 34 6.21 -7.77 1.11
C ILE A 34 6.62 -7.75 2.57
N SER A 35 7.79 -8.30 2.90
CA SER A 35 8.30 -8.32 4.26
C SER A 35 8.55 -6.90 4.79
N ALA A 36 9.12 -6.02 3.98
CA ALA A 36 9.38 -4.63 4.37
C ALA A 36 8.07 -3.87 4.59
N VAL A 37 7.07 -4.09 3.77
CA VAL A 37 5.75 -3.46 3.93
C VAL A 37 5.09 -3.94 5.22
N ASP A 38 5.16 -5.23 5.50
CA ASP A 38 4.60 -5.80 6.72
C ASP A 38 5.21 -5.17 7.96
N ASP A 39 6.53 -5.04 8.00
CA ASP A 39 7.24 -4.37 9.08
C ASP A 39 6.82 -2.91 9.23
N ALA A 40 6.68 -2.20 8.11
CA ALA A 40 6.29 -0.80 8.13
C ALA A 40 4.87 -0.61 8.67
N ILE A 41 3.96 -1.49 8.31
CA ILE A 41 2.56 -1.43 8.77
C ILE A 41 2.47 -1.69 10.27
N GLU A 42 3.31 -2.56 10.81
CA GLU A 42 3.34 -2.79 12.25
C GLU A 42 3.76 -1.56 13.04
N LYS A 43 4.59 -0.72 12.43
CA LYS A 43 5.13 0.48 13.09
C LYS A 43 4.32 1.74 12.80
N ARG A 44 3.51 1.74 11.75
CA ARG A 44 2.76 2.90 11.27
C ARG A 44 1.34 2.48 10.94
N GLU A 45 0.38 3.34 11.24
CA GLU A 45 -1.03 3.06 10.91
C GLU A 45 -1.30 3.15 9.42
N LEU A 46 -0.58 3.99 8.71
CA LEU A 46 -0.81 4.27 7.30
C LEU A 46 0.51 4.41 6.57
N ILE A 47 0.63 3.74 5.44
CA ILE A 47 1.80 3.86 4.58
C ILE A 47 1.33 4.14 3.15
N LYS A 48 2.23 4.72 2.36
CA LYS A 48 2.00 5.03 0.97
C LYS A 48 3.07 4.34 0.12
N ILE A 49 2.63 3.71 -0.97
CA ILE A 49 3.51 3.00 -1.90
C ILE A 49 3.31 3.59 -3.28
N SER A 50 4.40 3.90 -3.96
CA SER A 50 4.37 4.42 -5.33
C SER A 50 4.59 3.27 -6.31
N VAL A 51 3.73 3.15 -7.32
CA VAL A 51 3.92 2.19 -8.41
C VAL A 51 4.46 2.97 -9.62
N LEU A 52 5.66 2.62 -10.02
CA LEU A 52 6.34 3.31 -11.11
C LEU A 52 5.77 2.89 -12.47
N LYS A 53 5.95 3.76 -13.47
CA LYS A 53 5.43 3.54 -14.82
C LYS A 53 6.00 2.29 -15.50
N ASN A 54 7.20 1.87 -15.11
CA ASN A 54 7.83 0.68 -15.68
C ASN A 54 7.36 -0.63 -15.02
N CYS A 55 6.46 -0.58 -14.07
CA CYS A 55 5.83 -1.76 -13.50
C CYS A 55 4.76 -2.27 -14.46
N ALA A 56 4.81 -3.54 -14.80
CA ALA A 56 3.85 -4.15 -15.73
C ALA A 56 2.49 -4.45 -15.09
N ASP A 57 2.45 -4.53 -13.76
CA ASP A 57 1.24 -4.93 -13.05
C ASP A 57 0.38 -3.73 -12.70
N ASP A 58 -0.94 -3.98 -12.61
CA ASP A 58 -1.92 -2.96 -12.26
C ASP A 58 -1.74 -2.57 -10.79
N PRO A 59 -1.62 -1.27 -10.47
CA PRO A 59 -1.49 -0.82 -9.08
C PRO A 59 -2.60 -1.30 -8.16
N ARG A 60 -3.82 -1.42 -8.67
CA ARG A 60 -4.95 -1.91 -7.89
C ARG A 60 -4.76 -3.36 -7.48
N GLU A 61 -4.32 -4.21 -8.39
CA GLU A 61 -4.03 -5.61 -8.11
C GLU A 61 -2.89 -5.75 -7.12
N LEU A 62 -1.83 -4.95 -7.29
CA LEU A 62 -0.70 -4.95 -6.38
C LEU A 62 -1.14 -4.57 -4.96
N GLY A 63 -1.98 -3.55 -4.84
CA GLY A 63 -2.51 -3.13 -3.54
C GLY A 63 -3.29 -4.22 -2.85
N GLU A 64 -4.12 -4.94 -3.59
CA GLU A 64 -4.91 -6.06 -3.05
C GLU A 64 -4.02 -7.20 -2.59
N ILE A 65 -2.99 -7.54 -3.35
CA ILE A 65 -2.05 -8.60 -2.97
C ILE A 65 -1.28 -8.22 -1.72
N ILE A 66 -0.79 -6.99 -1.66
CA ILE A 66 -0.06 -6.50 -0.48
C ILE A 66 -0.96 -6.52 0.75
N ALA A 67 -2.19 -6.04 0.63
CA ALA A 67 -3.14 -6.01 1.73
C ALA A 67 -3.43 -7.42 2.25
N GLU A 68 -3.62 -8.38 1.35
CA GLU A 68 -3.86 -9.77 1.73
C GLU A 68 -2.66 -10.37 2.48
N ARG A 69 -1.44 -10.15 1.95
CA ARG A 69 -0.22 -10.71 2.52
C ARG A 69 0.18 -10.09 3.85
N THR A 70 -0.18 -8.85 4.07
CA THR A 70 0.18 -8.12 5.29
C THR A 70 -0.99 -7.97 6.26
N HIS A 71 -2.14 -8.55 5.94
CA HIS A 71 -3.37 -8.43 6.74
C HIS A 71 -3.80 -6.97 6.94
N ALA A 72 -3.61 -6.16 5.91
CA ALA A 72 -3.94 -4.74 5.92
C ALA A 72 -5.15 -4.45 5.04
N GLN A 73 -5.53 -3.18 4.97
CA GLN A 73 -6.66 -2.71 4.17
C GLN A 73 -6.16 -1.71 3.12
N VAL A 74 -6.67 -1.82 1.90
CA VAL A 74 -6.41 -0.80 0.87
C VAL A 74 -7.34 0.38 1.11
N VAL A 75 -6.75 1.56 1.29
CA VAL A 75 -7.52 2.80 1.48
C VAL A 75 -7.86 3.42 0.12
N ALA A 76 -6.87 3.55 -0.74
CA ALA A 76 -7.02 4.13 -2.08
C ALA A 76 -5.88 3.68 -2.98
N VAL A 77 -6.10 3.78 -4.28
CA VAL A 77 -5.10 3.45 -5.29
C VAL A 77 -4.81 4.68 -6.15
#